data_76f2aaf57a9c1bdcfd6c5dc25e29693a
#
_entry.id   76f2aaf57a9c1bdcfd6c5dc25e29693a
#
_cell.length_a   1.000
_cell.length_b   1.000
_cell.length_c   1.000
_cell.angle_alpha   90.00
_cell.angle_beta   90.00
_cell.angle_gamma   90.00
#
_symmetry.space_group_name_H-M   'P 1'
#
loop_
_entity.id
_entity.type
_entity.pdbx_description
1 polymer ?
#
loop_
_entity_poly.entity_id
_entity_poly.type
_entity_poly.pdbx_seq_one_letter_code
_entity_poly.pdbx_strand_id
1 'polypeptide(L)'
;MEKFINTLIEQISLNGNNERFTLTLPFRLFNDEAPCFTVTIIKNINGYYSINDQGYVLKYLKNLDVDFSLYEEQIKTICSLYSIKIEDGLVVGIIGYGTNQLYIQLFNYLQAISHLSTLKYLY
;
A
#
# COMPACT_ATOMS: atom_id res chain seq x y z
N MET A 1 7.88 5.55 13.71
CA MET A 1 6.86 4.70 13.04
C MET A 1 5.49 4.79 13.71
N GLU A 2 5.42 4.62 15.02
CA GLU A 2 4.16 4.69 15.77
C GLU A 2 3.44 6.02 15.59
N LYS A 3 4.15 7.13 15.73
CA LYS A 3 3.62 8.47 15.54
C LYS A 3 3.09 8.69 14.12
N PHE A 4 3.79 8.14 13.15
CA PHE A 4 3.40 8.19 11.74
C PHE A 4 2.10 7.41 11.50
N ILE A 5 2.02 6.19 12.02
CA ILE A 5 0.83 5.34 11.88
C ILE A 5 -0.37 5.99 12.57
N ASN A 6 -0.16 6.56 13.75
CA ASN A 6 -1.23 7.27 14.47
C ASN A 6 -1.76 8.46 13.65
N THR A 7 -0.88 9.18 12.97
CA THR A 7 -1.29 10.28 12.08
C THR A 7 -2.16 9.75 10.93
N LEU A 8 -1.80 8.62 10.33
CA LEU A 8 -2.60 8.01 9.27
C LEU A 8 -3.96 7.55 9.78
N ILE A 9 -4.01 6.92 10.94
CA ILE A 9 -5.26 6.48 11.57
C ILE A 9 -6.17 7.69 11.83
N GLU A 10 -5.60 8.78 12.30
CA GLU A 10 -6.31 10.02 12.54
C GLU A 10 -6.93 10.57 11.25
N GLN A 11 -6.16 10.55 10.16
CA GLN A 11 -6.65 10.97 8.84
C GLN A 11 -7.81 10.09 8.36
N ILE A 12 -7.72 8.79 8.57
CA ILE A 12 -8.79 7.86 8.22
C ILE A 12 -10.04 8.18 9.05
N SER A 13 -9.88 8.44 10.34
CA SER A 13 -10.97 8.78 11.24
C SER A 13 -11.67 10.07 10.81
N LEU A 14 -10.90 11.12 10.48
CA LEU A 14 -11.45 12.39 10.02
C LEU A 14 -12.22 12.28 8.71
N ASN A 15 -11.84 11.33 7.85
CA ASN A 15 -12.45 11.12 6.55
C ASN A 15 -13.40 9.91 6.54
N GLY A 16 -13.74 9.38 7.71
CA GLY A 16 -14.51 8.14 7.83
C GLY A 16 -15.90 8.16 7.21
N ASN A 17 -16.49 9.35 6.99
CA ASN A 17 -17.78 9.51 6.33
C ASN A 17 -17.67 9.58 4.81
N ASN A 18 -16.48 9.70 4.26
CA ASN A 18 -16.25 9.75 2.84
C ASN A 18 -16.10 8.33 2.28
N GLU A 19 -16.75 8.07 1.15
CA GLU A 19 -16.64 6.76 0.50
C GLU A 19 -15.25 6.54 -0.07
N ARG A 20 -14.57 7.62 -0.45
CA ARG A 20 -13.26 7.55 -1.08
C ARG A 20 -12.45 8.79 -0.67
N PHE A 21 -11.20 8.56 -0.29
CA PHE A 21 -10.28 9.66 0.02
C PHE A 21 -8.83 9.20 -0.21
N THR A 22 -7.92 10.17 -0.28
CA THR A 22 -6.51 9.89 -0.47
C THR A 22 -5.72 10.22 0.79
N LEU A 23 -4.68 9.45 1.04
CA LEU A 23 -3.69 9.73 2.07
C LEU A 23 -2.34 9.96 1.42
N THR A 24 -1.71 11.06 1.76
CA THR A 24 -0.33 11.32 1.35
C THR A 24 0.59 10.86 2.46
N LEU A 25 1.48 9.92 2.12
CA LEU A 25 2.40 9.34 3.08
C LEU A 25 3.70 10.16 3.09
N PRO A 26 4.31 10.40 4.28
CA PRO A 26 5.52 11.21 4.38
C PRO A 26 6.79 10.42 4.03
N PHE A 27 6.74 9.59 3.01
CA PHE A 27 7.90 8.89 2.48
C PHE A 27 7.72 8.68 0.98
N ARG A 28 8.80 8.33 0.32
CA ARG A 28 8.81 8.01 -1.10
C ARG A 28 9.42 6.63 -1.30
N LEU A 29 9.18 6.04 -2.47
CA LEU A 29 9.83 4.79 -2.85
C LEU A 29 11.31 5.02 -3.08
N PHE A 30 12.10 3.97 -2.90
CA PHE A 30 13.55 4.05 -3.06
C PHE A 30 13.93 4.55 -4.46
N ASN A 31 14.76 5.57 -4.52
CA ASN A 31 15.19 6.22 -5.78
C ASN A 31 14.06 6.83 -6.61
N ASP A 32 12.91 7.08 -5.99
CA ASP A 32 11.82 7.78 -6.66
C ASP A 32 12.04 9.29 -6.59
N GLU A 33 11.71 9.98 -7.68
CA GLU A 33 11.78 11.43 -7.74
C GLU A 33 10.59 12.11 -7.08
N ALA A 34 9.46 11.41 -6.98
CA ALA A 34 8.27 11.95 -6.34
C ALA A 34 8.53 12.19 -4.85
N PRO A 35 8.14 13.36 -4.31
CA PRO A 35 8.45 13.68 -2.90
C PRO A 35 7.64 12.89 -1.90
N CYS A 36 6.46 12.41 -2.28
CA CYS A 36 5.53 11.70 -1.40
C CYS A 36 4.86 10.56 -2.15
N PHE A 37 4.48 9.54 -1.40
CA PHE A 37 3.70 8.41 -1.89
C PHE A 37 2.25 8.60 -1.45
N THR A 38 1.30 8.43 -2.37
CA THR A 38 -0.12 8.64 -2.10
C THR A 38 -0.89 7.35 -2.31
N VAL A 39 -1.79 7.03 -1.39
CA VAL A 39 -2.69 5.88 -1.50
C VAL A 39 -4.14 6.34 -1.50
N THR A 40 -5.01 5.53 -2.11
CA THR A 40 -6.45 5.75 -2.10
C THR A 40 -7.10 4.76 -1.15
N ILE A 41 -7.99 5.26 -0.31
CA ILE A 41 -8.78 4.45 0.61
C ILE A 41 -10.23 4.54 0.18
N ILE A 42 -10.88 3.37 0.05
CA ILE A 42 -12.27 3.25 -0.38
C ILE A 42 -13.03 2.51 0.69
N LYS A 43 -14.10 3.11 1.20
CA LYS A 43 -14.97 2.47 2.17
C LYS A 43 -15.94 1.54 1.46
N ASN A 44 -15.95 0.29 1.85
CA ASN A 44 -16.86 -0.71 1.29
C ASN A 44 -18.20 -0.71 2.01
N ILE A 45 -19.23 -1.28 1.36
CA ILE A 45 -20.59 -1.38 1.93
C ILE A 45 -20.58 -2.10 3.28
N ASN A 46 -19.69 -3.07 3.46
CA ASN A 46 -19.56 -3.86 4.68
C ASN A 46 -18.82 -3.14 5.81
N GLY A 47 -18.43 -1.89 5.61
CA GLY A 47 -17.70 -1.13 6.61
C GLY A 47 -16.18 -1.32 6.60
N TYR A 48 -15.68 -2.25 5.79
CA TYR A 48 -14.24 -2.40 5.58
C TYR A 48 -13.74 -1.31 4.65
N TYR A 49 -12.44 -1.02 4.77
CA TYR A 49 -11.78 -0.14 3.84
C TYR A 49 -10.91 -0.97 2.91
N SER A 50 -10.89 -0.64 1.63
CA SER A 50 -9.87 -1.14 0.73
C SER A 50 -8.85 -0.03 0.48
N ILE A 51 -7.58 -0.39 0.39
CA ILE A 51 -6.50 0.54 0.15
C ILE A 51 -5.79 0.13 -1.13
N ASN A 52 -5.47 1.09 -1.99
CA ASN A 52 -4.67 0.81 -3.17
C ASN A 52 -3.69 1.95 -3.44
N ASP A 53 -2.69 1.66 -4.26
CA ASP A 53 -1.60 2.58 -4.60
C ASP A 53 -1.84 3.35 -5.91
N GLN A 54 -3.02 3.23 -6.50
CA GLN A 54 -3.36 3.83 -7.80
C GLN A 54 -2.44 3.34 -8.94
N GLY A 55 -1.86 2.13 -8.78
CA GLY A 55 -0.96 1.57 -9.78
C GLY A 55 0.47 2.09 -9.74
N TYR A 56 0.80 2.87 -8.72
CA TYR A 56 2.09 3.55 -8.65
C TYR A 56 3.27 2.61 -8.52
N VAL A 57 3.16 1.56 -7.69
CA VAL A 57 4.27 0.64 -7.42
C VAL A 57 4.68 -0.13 -8.68
N LEU A 58 3.71 -0.68 -9.40
CA LEU A 58 4.03 -1.43 -10.63
C LEU A 58 4.59 -0.53 -11.71
N LYS A 59 4.08 0.69 -11.82
CA LYS A 59 4.62 1.70 -12.74
C LYS A 59 6.05 2.07 -12.36
N TYR A 60 6.31 2.25 -11.09
CA TYR A 60 7.66 2.54 -10.58
C TYR A 60 8.63 1.40 -10.93
N LEU A 61 8.23 0.15 -10.68
CA LEU A 61 9.07 -1.01 -11.00
C LEU A 61 9.29 -1.15 -12.51
N LYS A 62 8.28 -0.88 -13.31
CA LYS A 62 8.40 -0.89 -14.76
C LYS A 62 9.40 0.16 -15.25
N ASN A 63 9.39 1.33 -14.65
CA ASN A 63 10.36 2.39 -14.98
C ASN A 63 11.78 2.03 -14.57
N LEU A 64 11.96 1.09 -13.64
CA LEU A 64 13.26 0.55 -13.27
C LEU A 64 13.66 -0.65 -14.13
N ASP A 65 12.90 -0.94 -15.19
CA ASP A 65 13.12 -2.07 -16.09
C ASP A 65 13.01 -3.44 -15.39
N VAL A 66 12.14 -3.52 -14.38
CA VAL A 66 11.86 -4.80 -13.72
C VAL A 66 10.96 -5.64 -14.61
N ASP A 67 11.42 -6.84 -14.96
CA ASP A 67 10.62 -7.81 -15.69
C ASP A 67 9.85 -8.67 -14.69
N PHE A 68 8.53 -8.43 -14.61
CA PHE A 68 7.68 -9.11 -13.63
C PHE A 68 7.69 -10.63 -13.78
N SER A 69 7.89 -11.14 -14.98
CA SER A 69 7.94 -12.59 -15.20
C SER A 69 9.13 -13.24 -14.49
N LEU A 70 10.22 -12.52 -14.31
CA LEU A 70 11.40 -13.01 -13.59
C LEU A 70 11.21 -13.00 -12.07
N TYR A 71 10.30 -12.18 -11.56
CA TYR A 71 10.07 -12.01 -10.13
C TYR A 71 8.71 -12.54 -9.68
N GLU A 72 8.06 -13.37 -10.51
CA GLU A 72 6.70 -13.86 -10.23
C GLU A 72 6.61 -14.56 -8.88
N GLU A 73 7.57 -15.45 -8.56
CA GLU A 73 7.58 -16.17 -7.29
C GLU A 73 7.76 -15.24 -6.10
N GLN A 74 8.67 -14.27 -6.20
CA GLN A 74 8.93 -13.31 -5.15
C GLN A 74 7.70 -12.42 -4.91
N ILE A 75 7.04 -11.98 -5.98
CA ILE A 75 5.83 -11.16 -5.89
C ILE A 75 4.71 -11.95 -5.20
N LYS A 76 4.50 -13.21 -5.57
CA LYS A 76 3.51 -14.08 -4.94
C LYS A 76 3.79 -14.27 -3.45
N THR A 77 5.06 -14.47 -3.10
CA THR A 77 5.47 -14.64 -1.72
C THR A 77 5.18 -13.38 -0.90
N ILE A 78 5.51 -12.22 -1.44
CA ILE A 78 5.24 -10.93 -0.77
C ILE A 78 3.74 -10.73 -0.59
N CYS A 79 2.96 -10.98 -1.62
CA CYS A 79 1.49 -10.84 -1.55
C CYS A 79 0.90 -11.75 -0.47
N SER A 80 1.35 -12.98 -0.39
CA SER A 80 0.91 -13.94 0.62
C SER A 80 1.32 -13.52 2.02
N LEU A 81 2.57 -13.07 2.16
CA LEU A 81 3.14 -12.69 3.46
C LEU A 81 2.39 -11.54 4.12
N TYR A 82 1.99 -10.56 3.33
CA TYR A 82 1.35 -9.33 3.84
C TYR A 82 -0.15 -9.27 3.59
N SER A 83 -0.75 -10.34 3.08
CA SER A 83 -2.19 -10.42 2.80
C SER A 83 -2.66 -9.30 1.86
N ILE A 84 -1.88 -9.05 0.83
CA ILE A 84 -2.22 -8.11 -0.24
C ILE A 84 -2.40 -8.88 -1.54
N LYS A 85 -2.94 -8.21 -2.55
CA LYS A 85 -3.02 -8.77 -3.89
C LYS A 85 -2.74 -7.69 -4.93
N ILE A 86 -2.33 -8.14 -6.11
CA ILE A 86 -2.18 -7.26 -7.26
C ILE A 86 -3.35 -7.55 -8.20
N GLU A 87 -4.13 -6.54 -8.47
CA GLU A 87 -5.37 -6.65 -9.24
C GLU A 87 -5.49 -5.43 -10.16
N ASP A 88 -5.60 -5.67 -11.46
CA ASP A 88 -5.71 -4.61 -12.47
C ASP A 88 -4.59 -3.56 -12.38
N GLY A 89 -3.37 -4.00 -12.08
CA GLY A 89 -2.22 -3.11 -11.96
C GLY A 89 -2.14 -2.37 -10.62
N LEU A 90 -3.06 -2.63 -9.70
CA LEU A 90 -3.10 -1.98 -8.39
C LEU A 90 -2.61 -2.94 -7.31
N VAL A 91 -1.82 -2.42 -6.37
CA VAL A 91 -1.49 -3.16 -5.14
C VAL A 91 -2.61 -2.89 -4.14
N VAL A 92 -3.42 -3.92 -3.86
CA VAL A 92 -4.65 -3.78 -3.07
C VAL A 92 -4.50 -4.48 -1.73
N GLY A 93 -4.89 -3.78 -0.66
CA GLY A 93 -5.03 -4.34 0.67
C GLY A 93 -6.42 -4.11 1.21
N ILE A 94 -6.80 -4.85 2.26
CA ILE A 94 -8.07 -4.67 2.95
C ILE A 94 -7.77 -4.30 4.39
N ILE A 95 -8.40 -3.23 4.86
CA ILE A 95 -8.26 -2.75 6.23
C ILE A 95 -9.61 -2.91 6.91
N GLY A 96 -9.65 -3.78 7.92
CA GLY A 96 -10.86 -3.97 8.73
C GLY A 96 -11.12 -2.79 9.64
N TYR A 97 -12.28 -2.75 10.27
CA TYR A 97 -12.54 -1.73 11.27
C TYR A 97 -12.15 -2.23 12.66
N GLY A 98 -12.02 -1.27 13.56
CA GLY A 98 -11.47 -1.48 14.88
C GLY A 98 -10.05 -0.96 14.91
N THR A 99 -9.73 -0.17 15.92
CA THR A 99 -8.48 0.57 15.99
C THR A 99 -7.24 -0.31 15.88
N ASN A 100 -7.26 -1.48 16.56
CA ASN A 100 -6.11 -2.37 16.56
C ASN A 100 -5.88 -3.04 15.21
N GLN A 101 -6.96 -3.49 14.57
CA GLN A 101 -6.86 -4.13 13.26
C GLN A 101 -6.42 -3.13 12.19
N LEU A 102 -6.97 -1.92 12.25
CA LEU A 102 -6.60 -0.86 11.33
C LEU A 102 -5.11 -0.57 11.41
N TYR A 103 -4.56 -0.47 12.61
CA TYR A 103 -3.15 -0.22 12.83
C TYR A 103 -2.29 -1.31 12.19
N ILE A 104 -2.59 -2.58 12.50
CA ILE A 104 -1.81 -3.73 12.03
C ILE A 104 -1.89 -3.87 10.51
N GLN A 105 -3.08 -3.75 9.96
CA GLN A 105 -3.29 -3.95 8.52
C GLN A 105 -2.68 -2.84 7.69
N LEU A 106 -2.80 -1.60 8.15
CA LEU A 106 -2.15 -0.47 7.49
C LEU A 106 -0.64 -0.62 7.51
N PHE A 107 -0.06 -1.02 8.65
CA PHE A 107 1.36 -1.27 8.79
C PHE A 107 1.82 -2.38 7.83
N ASN A 108 1.08 -3.48 7.77
CA ASN A 108 1.39 -4.58 6.85
C ASN A 108 1.36 -4.13 5.38
N TYR A 109 0.37 -3.32 5.01
CA TYR A 109 0.28 -2.79 3.66
C TYR A 109 1.50 -1.94 3.32
N LEU A 110 1.91 -1.07 4.22
CA LEU A 110 3.08 -0.21 4.01
C LEU A 110 4.36 -1.02 3.90
N GLN A 111 4.50 -2.09 4.69
CA GLN A 111 5.64 -3.00 4.58
C GLN A 111 5.65 -3.72 3.24
N ALA A 112 4.48 -4.14 2.76
CA ALA A 112 4.35 -4.79 1.46
C ALA A 112 4.79 -3.86 0.33
N ILE A 113 4.35 -2.60 0.36
CA ILE A 113 4.75 -1.58 -0.62
C ILE A 113 6.27 -1.40 -0.59
N SER A 114 6.86 -1.30 0.58
CA SER A 114 8.30 -1.16 0.74
C SER A 114 9.04 -2.36 0.15
N HIS A 115 8.58 -3.56 0.46
CA HIS A 115 9.22 -4.79 -0.02
C HIS A 115 9.13 -4.90 -1.55
N LEU A 116 7.94 -4.65 -2.12
CA LEU A 116 7.75 -4.68 -3.57
C LEU A 116 8.65 -3.65 -4.28
N SER A 117 8.76 -2.46 -3.72
CA SER A 117 9.54 -1.39 -4.34
C SER A 117 11.03 -1.68 -4.41
N THR A 118 11.53 -2.64 -3.64
CA THR A 118 12.95 -2.99 -3.59
C THR A 118 13.28 -4.28 -4.34
N LEU A 119 12.35 -4.86 -5.08
CA LEU A 119 12.56 -6.13 -5.80
C LEU A 119 13.85 -6.16 -6.62
N LYS A 120 14.10 -5.11 -7.37
CA LYS A 120 15.27 -5.01 -8.24
C LYS A 120 16.59 -5.15 -7.47
N TYR A 121 16.60 -4.74 -6.22
CA TYR A 121 17.81 -4.66 -5.41
C TYR A 121 18.01 -5.84 -4.47
N LEU A 122 16.92 -6.58 -4.17
CA LEU A 122 16.95 -7.70 -3.23
C LEU A 122 17.08 -9.06 -3.92
N TYR A 123 16.68 -9.13 -5.15
CA TYR A 123 16.66 -10.36 -5.93
C TYR A 123 17.35 -10.10 -7.28
#